data_1805055e09d4c959487800729ae8e9ed
#
_entry.id   1805055e09d4c959487800729ae8e9ed
#
_cell.length_a   1.000
_cell.length_b   1.000
_cell.length_c   1.000
_cell.angle_alpha   90.00
_cell.angle_beta   90.00
_cell.angle_gamma   90.00
#
_symmetry.space_group_name_H-M   'P 1'
#
loop_
_entity.id
_entity.type
_entity.pdbx_description
1 polymer ?
#
loop_
_entity_poly.entity_id
_entity_poly.type
_entity_poly.pdbx_seq_one_letter_code
_entity_poly.pdbx_strand_id
1 'polypeptide(L)'
;EIDLTGQICADSIGPKLYSGVGGQLDFVYGASRSKGGVPIIALPSDTITSSGKRFSRIVGMLKHGAGVVTTRNHIRYVVTEHGVADLYGKTIRQRAQALIRIAHPDFRDDLKKQANELNYF
;
A
#
# COMPACT_ATOMS: atom_id res chain seq x y z
N GLU A 1 -5.29 3.21 -0.16
CA GLU A 1 -4.38 2.70 0.88
C GLU A 1 -3.72 1.39 0.48
N ILE A 2 -2.56 1.11 1.05
CA ILE A 2 -1.81 -0.14 0.88
C ILE A 2 -1.53 -0.76 2.25
N ASP A 3 -1.73 -2.07 2.41
CA ASP A 3 -1.37 -2.76 3.63
C ASP A 3 0.09 -3.25 3.63
N LEU A 4 0.59 -3.67 4.80
CA LEU A 4 1.98 -4.11 4.97
C LEU A 4 2.35 -5.37 4.17
N THR A 5 1.38 -6.07 3.58
CA THR A 5 1.62 -7.19 2.68
C THR A 5 1.71 -6.78 1.21
N GLY A 6 1.24 -5.56 0.88
CA GLY A 6 1.21 -5.02 -0.47
C GLY A 6 -0.16 -5.11 -1.16
N GLN A 7 -1.24 -5.41 -0.44
CA GLN A 7 -2.60 -5.32 -0.99
C GLN A 7 -3.03 -3.87 -1.09
N ILE A 8 -3.68 -3.49 -2.20
CA ILE A 8 -4.12 -2.11 -2.44
C ILE A 8 -5.62 -2.02 -2.58
N CYS A 9 -6.22 -1.11 -1.80
CA CYS A 9 -7.57 -0.61 -1.98
C CYS A 9 -7.50 0.78 -2.61
N ALA A 10 -8.21 0.98 -3.74
CA ALA A 10 -8.24 2.24 -4.47
C ALA A 10 -9.65 2.71 -4.85
N ASP A 11 -10.68 1.92 -4.59
CA ASP A 11 -12.07 2.18 -4.98
C ASP A 11 -13.03 2.41 -3.82
N SER A 12 -12.55 2.21 -2.59
CA SER A 12 -13.39 2.34 -1.38
C SER A 12 -12.64 2.87 -0.17
N ILE A 13 -13.38 3.29 0.84
CA ILE A 13 -12.88 3.53 2.19
C ILE A 13 -13.67 2.61 3.12
N GLY A 14 -13.03 1.53 3.56
CA GLY A 14 -13.75 0.44 4.20
C GLY A 14 -14.86 -0.10 3.28
N PRO A 15 -16.07 -0.30 3.76
CA PRO A 15 -17.18 -0.84 2.96
C PRO A 15 -17.81 0.20 2.01
N LYS A 16 -17.44 1.48 2.10
CA LYS A 16 -18.04 2.54 1.28
C LYS A 16 -17.32 2.67 -0.06
N LEU A 17 -17.96 2.23 -1.12
CA LEU A 17 -17.47 2.37 -2.49
C LEU A 17 -17.55 3.84 -2.96
N TYR A 18 -16.51 4.31 -3.66
CA TYR A 18 -16.43 5.63 -4.29
C TYR A 18 -16.34 5.56 -5.80
N SER A 19 -15.84 4.45 -6.33
CA SER A 19 -15.68 4.25 -7.78
C SER A 19 -15.81 2.77 -8.14
N GLY A 20 -15.77 2.46 -9.43
CA GLY A 20 -15.44 1.13 -9.91
C GLY A 20 -13.94 0.85 -9.74
N VAL A 21 -13.55 -0.39 -10.00
CA VAL A 21 -12.16 -0.87 -9.90
C VAL A 21 -11.20 -0.09 -10.79
N GLY A 22 -11.65 0.34 -11.99
CA GLY A 22 -10.83 1.07 -12.95
C GLY A 22 -9.72 0.22 -13.55
N GLY A 23 -8.71 0.89 -14.14
CA GLY A 23 -7.62 0.28 -14.88
C GLY A 23 -6.30 0.10 -14.12
N GLN A 24 -6.28 0.28 -12.80
CA GLN A 24 -5.02 0.21 -12.04
C GLN A 24 -4.30 -1.12 -12.24
N LEU A 25 -5.03 -2.25 -12.15
CA LEU A 25 -4.45 -3.57 -12.34
C LEU A 25 -3.95 -3.77 -13.78
N ASP A 26 -4.68 -3.28 -14.79
CA ASP A 26 -4.28 -3.40 -16.19
C ASP A 26 -2.93 -2.72 -16.44
N PHE A 27 -2.72 -1.52 -15.91
CA PHE A 27 -1.46 -0.79 -16.00
C PHE A 27 -0.32 -1.50 -15.26
N VAL A 28 -0.56 -1.92 -14.02
CA VAL A 28 0.45 -2.64 -13.22
C VAL A 28 0.84 -3.95 -13.89
N TYR A 29 -0.14 -4.73 -14.34
CA TYR A 29 0.09 -6.00 -15.03
C TYR A 29 0.79 -5.78 -16.37
N GLY A 30 0.31 -4.86 -17.20
CA GLY A 30 0.90 -4.52 -18.49
C GLY A 30 2.34 -4.04 -18.36
N ALA A 31 2.63 -3.14 -17.41
CA ALA A 31 3.97 -2.67 -17.14
C ALA A 31 4.92 -3.80 -16.69
N SER A 32 4.41 -4.76 -15.90
CA SER A 32 5.23 -5.90 -15.45
C SER A 32 5.59 -6.87 -16.58
N ARG A 33 4.84 -6.87 -17.68
CA ARG A 33 5.02 -7.75 -18.84
C ARG A 33 5.72 -7.10 -20.01
N SER A 34 5.69 -5.79 -20.13
CA SER A 34 6.33 -5.07 -21.22
C SER A 34 7.85 -5.06 -21.07
N LYS A 35 8.56 -5.11 -22.20
CA LYS A 35 10.02 -5.04 -22.20
C LYS A 35 10.50 -3.74 -21.58
N GLY A 36 11.30 -3.83 -20.51
CA GLY A 36 11.77 -2.67 -19.76
C GLY A 36 10.70 -1.98 -18.91
N GLY A 37 9.51 -2.56 -18.78
CA GLY A 37 8.42 -2.00 -18.00
C GLY A 37 8.72 -1.99 -16.51
N VAL A 38 8.30 -0.92 -15.84
CA VAL A 38 8.50 -0.71 -14.40
C VAL A 38 7.14 -0.38 -13.76
N PRO A 39 6.45 -1.37 -13.15
CA PRO A 39 5.17 -1.13 -12.50
C PRO A 39 5.40 -0.37 -11.20
N ILE A 40 4.80 0.82 -11.10
CA ILE A 40 4.93 1.72 -9.94
C ILE A 40 3.54 2.08 -9.43
N ILE A 41 3.34 1.92 -8.13
CA ILE A 41 2.23 2.51 -7.38
C ILE A 41 2.76 3.72 -6.62
N ALA A 42 2.26 4.89 -6.96
CA ALA A 42 2.61 6.14 -6.27
C ALA A 42 1.41 6.63 -5.45
N LEU A 43 1.64 6.95 -4.19
CA LEU A 43 0.63 7.51 -3.30
C LEU A 43 1.28 8.41 -2.26
N PRO A 44 0.57 9.45 -1.75
CA PRO A 44 1.04 10.16 -0.57
C PRO A 44 1.04 9.21 0.64
N SER A 45 2.01 9.36 1.54
CA SER A 45 2.13 8.48 2.71
C SER A 45 0.99 8.67 3.72
N ASP A 46 0.35 9.83 3.70
CA ASP A 46 -0.75 10.19 4.58
C ASP A 46 -1.84 11.00 3.85
N THR A 47 -2.90 11.29 4.57
CA THR A 47 -3.94 12.23 4.17
C THR A 47 -4.44 13.00 5.39
N ILE A 48 -4.79 14.27 5.19
CA ILE A 48 -5.37 15.13 6.23
C ILE A 48 -6.82 15.41 5.85
N THR A 49 -7.74 15.13 6.75
CA THR A 49 -9.17 15.44 6.57
C THR A 49 -9.45 16.93 6.74
N SER A 50 -10.63 17.38 6.33
CA SER A 50 -11.11 18.76 6.55
C SER A 50 -11.15 19.13 8.05
N SER A 51 -11.27 18.15 8.95
CA SER A 51 -11.20 18.35 10.41
C SER A 51 -9.76 18.44 10.94
N GLY A 52 -8.74 18.36 10.08
CA GLY A 52 -7.32 18.39 10.46
C GLY A 52 -6.77 17.06 10.98
N LYS A 53 -7.57 15.98 10.97
CA LYS A 53 -7.11 14.66 11.39
C LYS A 53 -6.27 14.01 10.29
N ARG A 54 -5.07 13.53 10.66
CA ARG A 54 -4.16 12.83 9.76
C ARG A 54 -4.35 11.31 9.83
N PHE A 55 -4.30 10.65 8.68
CA PHE A 55 -4.38 9.20 8.54
C PHE A 55 -3.27 8.69 7.64
N SER A 56 -2.63 7.58 8.02
CA SER A 56 -1.69 6.90 7.16
C SER A 56 -2.38 6.26 5.95
N ARG A 57 -1.74 6.32 4.80
CA ARG A 57 -2.12 5.58 3.59
C ARG A 57 -1.43 4.22 3.50
N ILE A 58 -0.41 4.00 4.32
CA ILE A 58 0.20 2.69 4.56
C ILE A 58 -0.36 2.19 5.89
N VAL A 59 -0.99 1.02 5.88
CA VAL A 59 -1.75 0.48 7.02
C VAL A 59 -1.31 -0.95 7.34
N GLY A 60 -1.49 -1.41 8.58
CA GLY A 60 -1.20 -2.79 8.97
C GLY A 60 -2.03 -3.80 8.17
N MET A 61 -3.34 -3.56 8.11
CA MET A 61 -4.31 -4.26 7.27
C MET A 61 -5.26 -3.25 6.63
N LEU A 62 -5.77 -3.57 5.44
CA LEU A 62 -6.85 -2.80 4.83
C LEU A 62 -8.05 -2.72 5.78
N LYS A 63 -8.80 -1.61 5.73
CA LYS A 63 -10.00 -1.44 6.54
C LYS A 63 -11.00 -2.56 6.30
N HIS A 64 -11.73 -2.92 7.34
CA HIS A 64 -12.80 -3.91 7.22
C HIS A 64 -13.79 -3.52 6.12
N GLY A 65 -14.09 -4.47 5.22
CA GLY A 65 -14.97 -4.26 4.07
C GLY A 65 -14.33 -3.54 2.87
N ALA A 66 -13.04 -3.18 2.93
CA ALA A 66 -12.33 -2.63 1.78
C ALA A 66 -12.05 -3.71 0.72
N GLY A 67 -12.26 -3.36 -0.55
CA GLY A 67 -11.91 -4.22 -1.68
C GLY A 67 -10.40 -4.22 -1.96
N VAL A 68 -9.87 -5.34 -2.45
CA VAL A 68 -8.50 -5.43 -2.95
C VAL A 68 -8.53 -5.20 -4.46
N VAL A 69 -8.21 -3.98 -4.89
CA VAL A 69 -8.17 -3.60 -6.32
C VAL A 69 -6.95 -4.20 -7.01
N THR A 70 -5.81 -4.20 -6.32
CA THR A 70 -4.58 -4.83 -6.82
C THR A 70 -4.01 -5.73 -5.74
N THR A 71 -3.82 -7.01 -6.09
CA THR A 71 -3.33 -8.01 -5.13
C THR A 71 -1.85 -7.83 -4.85
N ARG A 72 -1.39 -8.33 -3.70
CA ARG A 72 0.03 -8.35 -3.31
C ARG A 72 0.94 -9.06 -4.31
N ASN A 73 0.39 -9.92 -5.15
CA ASN A 73 1.15 -10.66 -6.17
C ASN A 73 1.59 -9.79 -7.35
N HIS A 74 0.84 -8.71 -7.64
CA HIS A 74 1.09 -7.83 -8.79
C HIS A 74 1.97 -6.63 -8.45
N ILE A 75 2.15 -6.31 -7.16
CA ILE A 75 2.86 -5.12 -6.71
C ILE A 75 4.37 -5.32 -6.74
N ARG A 76 5.07 -4.35 -7.34
CA ARG A 76 6.52 -4.30 -7.31
C ARG A 76 7.02 -3.04 -6.61
N TYR A 77 6.98 -1.89 -7.25
CA TYR A 77 7.44 -0.64 -6.65
C TYR A 77 6.29 0.15 -6.04
N VAL A 78 6.51 0.62 -4.82
CA VAL A 78 5.63 1.57 -4.12
C VAL A 78 6.45 2.81 -3.81
N VAL A 79 5.93 3.98 -4.19
CA VAL A 79 6.61 5.27 -4.04
C VAL A 79 5.75 6.20 -3.19
N THR A 80 6.36 6.81 -2.21
CA THR A 80 5.81 7.94 -1.46
C THR A 80 6.81 9.09 -1.46
N GLU A 81 6.45 10.23 -0.88
CA GLU A 81 7.37 11.36 -0.65
C GLU A 81 8.55 11.00 0.27
N HIS A 82 8.49 9.86 0.97
CA HIS A 82 9.55 9.38 1.86
C HIS A 82 10.46 8.32 1.25
N GLY A 83 10.22 7.92 0.00
CA GLY A 83 11.11 7.01 -0.71
C GLY A 83 10.41 5.94 -1.55
N VAL A 84 11.16 4.90 -1.88
CA VAL A 84 10.74 3.79 -2.74
C VAL A 84 10.87 2.47 -1.99
N ALA A 85 9.84 1.64 -2.05
CA ALA A 85 9.85 0.25 -1.59
C ALA A 85 9.78 -0.69 -2.81
N ASP A 86 10.76 -1.57 -2.99
CA ASP A 86 10.69 -2.69 -3.94
C ASP A 86 10.17 -3.92 -3.19
N LEU A 87 9.01 -4.42 -3.59
CA LEU A 87 8.32 -5.54 -2.94
C LEU A 87 8.47 -6.86 -3.71
N TYR A 88 9.08 -6.83 -4.89
CA TYR A 88 9.21 -8.03 -5.72
C TYR A 88 10.16 -9.05 -5.09
N GLY A 89 9.75 -10.31 -5.06
CA GLY A 89 10.56 -11.40 -4.49
C GLY A 89 10.79 -11.33 -2.98
N LYS A 90 10.07 -10.46 -2.27
CA LYS A 90 10.24 -10.26 -0.83
C LYS A 90 9.22 -11.05 -0.01
N THR A 91 9.69 -11.56 1.13
CA THR A 91 8.82 -12.16 2.16
C THR A 91 7.89 -11.10 2.76
N ILE A 92 6.82 -11.52 3.45
CA ILE A 92 5.91 -10.59 4.15
C ILE A 92 6.67 -9.69 5.14
N ARG A 93 7.59 -10.26 5.92
CA ARG A 93 8.47 -9.50 6.81
C ARG A 93 9.24 -8.39 6.08
N GLN A 94 9.88 -8.72 4.97
CA GLN A 94 10.66 -7.77 4.19
C GLN A 94 9.76 -6.69 3.53
N ARG A 95 8.56 -7.07 3.08
CA ARG A 95 7.57 -6.13 2.56
C ARG A 95 7.12 -5.14 3.62
N ALA A 96 6.74 -5.63 4.81
CA ALA A 96 6.34 -4.79 5.92
C ALA A 96 7.45 -3.80 6.29
N GLN A 97 8.70 -4.27 6.43
CA GLN A 97 9.84 -3.41 6.70
C GLN A 97 10.07 -2.34 5.61
N ALA A 98 9.93 -2.72 4.33
CA ALA A 98 10.11 -1.79 3.21
C ALA A 98 9.01 -0.71 3.19
N LEU A 99 7.75 -1.09 3.41
CA LEU A 99 6.61 -0.16 3.43
C LEU A 99 6.64 0.76 4.65
N ILE A 100 7.01 0.26 5.83
CA ILE A 100 7.17 1.09 7.04
C ILE A 100 8.23 2.18 6.82
N ARG A 101 9.33 1.89 6.11
CA ARG A 101 10.38 2.89 5.84
C ARG A 101 9.89 4.06 5.01
N ILE A 102 8.94 3.84 4.10
CA ILE A 102 8.36 4.88 3.24
C ILE A 102 7.04 5.45 3.76
N ALA A 103 6.55 4.99 4.91
CA ALA A 103 5.41 5.58 5.61
C ALA A 103 5.77 6.95 6.21
N HIS A 104 4.76 7.79 6.45
CA HIS A 104 4.96 9.04 7.19
C HIS A 104 5.60 8.75 8.56
N PRO A 105 6.62 9.51 8.98
CA PRO A 105 7.36 9.24 10.21
C PRO A 105 6.51 9.01 11.45
N ASP A 106 5.46 9.82 11.63
CA ASP A 106 4.56 9.76 12.79
C ASP A 106 3.83 8.41 12.95
N PHE A 107 3.71 7.62 11.88
CA PHE A 107 3.00 6.33 11.90
C PHE A 107 3.92 5.12 11.93
N ARG A 108 5.24 5.30 11.77
CA ARG A 108 6.17 4.16 11.63
C ARG A 108 6.21 3.25 12.85
N ASP A 109 6.19 3.82 14.04
CA ASP A 109 6.26 3.02 15.27
C ASP A 109 4.95 2.28 15.54
N ASP A 110 3.80 2.90 15.25
CA ASP A 110 2.51 2.22 15.31
C ASP A 110 2.40 1.09 14.27
N LEU A 111 2.88 1.31 13.05
CA LEU A 111 2.94 0.28 12.01
C LEU A 111 3.86 -0.90 12.39
N LYS A 112 4.98 -0.65 13.05
CA LYS A 112 5.83 -1.71 13.59
C LYS A 112 5.11 -2.54 14.66
N LYS A 113 4.38 -1.87 15.56
CA LYS A 113 3.56 -2.54 16.58
C LYS A 113 2.51 -3.43 15.92
N GLN A 114 1.74 -2.90 14.96
CA GLN A 114 0.75 -3.67 14.20
C GLN A 114 1.39 -4.86 13.46
N ALA A 115 2.58 -4.69 12.85
CA ALA A 115 3.29 -5.77 12.18
C ALA A 115 3.68 -6.91 13.13
N ASN A 116 4.07 -6.60 14.39
CA ASN A 116 4.32 -7.61 15.42
C ASN A 116 3.02 -8.32 15.84
N GLU A 117 1.94 -7.59 16.07
CA GLU A 117 0.63 -8.15 16.42
C GLU A 117 0.09 -9.08 15.32
N LEU A 118 0.40 -8.79 14.06
CA LEU A 118 0.05 -9.59 12.89
C LEU A 118 1.04 -10.74 12.59
N ASN A 119 2.06 -10.93 13.43
CA ASN A 119 3.13 -11.93 13.26
C ASN A 119 3.88 -11.79 11.92
N TYR A 120 4.10 -10.56 11.47
CA TYR A 120 4.93 -10.29 10.28
C TYR A 120 6.42 -10.17 10.62
N PHE A 121 6.76 -10.01 11.89
CA PHE A 121 8.13 -9.91 12.39
C PHE A 121 8.54 -11.08 13.27
#